data_44d155a23a129eed966620a13e6daa73
#
_entry.id   44d155a23a129eed966620a13e6daa73
#
_cell.length_a   1.000
_cell.length_b   1.000
_cell.length_c   1.000
_cell.angle_alpha   90.00
_cell.angle_beta   90.00
_cell.angle_gamma   90.00
#
_symmetry.space_group_name_H-M   'P 1'
#
loop_
_entity.id
_entity.type
_entity.pdbx_description
1 polymer ?
#
loop_
_entity_poly.entity_id
_entity_poly.type
_entity_poly.pdbx_seq_one_letter_code
_entity_poly.pdbx_strand_id
1 'polypeptide(L)'
;MLRLAGFALLLGASPAVAQEPVALKPGPGLDAVTTSCSVCHTLNYIRMNSVFLSPNDWKAEVTKMRAALGAPIDDDTANTIVKYLSENYAAQPKS
;
A
#
# COMPACT_ATOMS: atom_id res chain seq x y z
N MET A 1 60.05 -8.78 -3.48
CA MET A 1 59.24 -7.56 -3.35
C MET A 1 57.78 -7.91 -3.44
N LEU A 2 57.20 -8.00 -2.28
CA LEU A 2 55.75 -8.27 -2.20
C LEU A 2 55.00 -7.02 -2.52
N ARG A 3 54.41 -6.99 -3.69
CA ARG A 3 53.38 -6.00 -3.96
C ARG A 3 52.10 -6.55 -3.39
N LEU A 4 51.73 -6.05 -2.25
CA LEU A 4 50.39 -6.11 -1.81
C LEU A 4 49.56 -5.27 -2.79
N ALA A 5 49.02 -5.93 -3.81
CA ALA A 5 47.94 -5.37 -4.55
C ALA A 5 46.85 -5.11 -3.52
N GLY A 6 46.63 -3.84 -3.18
CA GLY A 6 45.54 -3.47 -2.37
C GLY A 6 44.28 -4.00 -2.99
N PHE A 7 43.79 -5.06 -2.44
CA PHE A 7 42.46 -5.49 -2.73
C PHE A 7 41.56 -4.43 -2.10
N ALA A 8 41.25 -3.43 -2.88
CA ALA A 8 40.12 -2.62 -2.51
C ALA A 8 38.91 -3.54 -2.60
N LEU A 9 38.59 -4.15 -1.50
CA LEU A 9 37.30 -4.76 -1.36
C LEU A 9 36.29 -3.64 -1.42
N LEU A 10 35.88 -3.34 -2.62
CA LEU A 10 34.64 -2.64 -2.81
C LEU A 10 33.57 -3.61 -2.35
N LEU A 11 33.34 -3.62 -1.08
CA LEU A 11 32.05 -4.00 -0.56
C LEU A 11 31.10 -2.98 -1.14
N GLY A 12 30.63 -3.28 -2.35
CA GLY A 12 29.42 -2.71 -2.82
C GLY A 12 28.39 -3.08 -1.76
N ALA A 13 28.20 -2.20 -0.79
CA ALA A 13 26.98 -2.22 -0.05
C ALA A 13 25.92 -2.07 -1.12
N SER A 14 25.31 -3.18 -1.51
CA SER A 14 24.04 -3.13 -2.18
C SER A 14 23.20 -2.24 -1.29
N PRO A 15 22.82 -1.04 -1.73
CA PRO A 15 21.84 -0.32 -0.96
C PRO A 15 20.70 -1.32 -0.82
N ALA A 16 20.33 -1.61 0.42
CA ALA A 16 19.09 -2.28 0.66
C ALA A 16 18.12 -1.63 -0.31
N VAL A 17 17.65 -2.38 -1.29
CA VAL A 17 16.70 -1.85 -2.26
C VAL A 17 15.53 -1.42 -1.42
N ALA A 18 15.53 -0.13 -1.06
CA ALA A 18 14.35 0.48 -0.53
C ALA A 18 13.29 0.17 -1.55
N GLN A 19 12.35 -0.70 -1.18
CA GLN A 19 11.23 -1.01 -2.04
C GLN A 19 10.64 0.33 -2.44
N GLU A 20 10.64 0.59 -3.73
CA GLU A 20 10.01 1.80 -4.23
C GLU A 20 8.58 1.85 -3.69
N PRO A 21 8.14 3.00 -3.19
CA PRO A 21 6.76 3.10 -2.73
C PRO A 21 5.82 2.66 -3.84
N VAL A 22 4.88 1.80 -3.49
CA VAL A 22 3.88 1.30 -4.43
C VAL A 22 3.09 2.48 -4.96
N ALA A 23 3.16 2.70 -6.26
CA ALA A 23 2.36 3.73 -6.92
C ALA A 23 0.94 3.21 -7.13
N LEU A 24 -0.02 3.86 -6.51
CA LEU A 24 -1.43 3.58 -6.71
C LEU A 24 -1.97 4.44 -7.86
N LYS A 25 -3.09 4.01 -8.43
CA LYS A 25 -3.74 4.74 -9.52
C LYS A 25 -4.09 6.16 -9.08
N PRO A 26 -3.84 7.18 -9.92
CA PRO A 26 -4.27 8.54 -9.60
C PRO A 26 -5.78 8.66 -9.63
N GLY A 27 -6.31 9.56 -8.83
CA GLY A 27 -7.74 9.83 -8.80
C GLY A 27 -8.18 10.39 -7.45
N PRO A 28 -9.45 10.81 -7.35
CA PRO A 28 -9.99 11.32 -6.10
C PRO A 28 -9.87 10.27 -4.98
N GLY A 29 -9.35 10.68 -3.84
CA GLY A 29 -9.16 9.81 -2.69
C GLY A 29 -7.77 9.19 -2.56
N LEU A 30 -6.90 9.33 -3.55
CA LEU A 30 -5.54 8.78 -3.50
C LEU A 30 -4.78 9.25 -2.26
N ASP A 31 -4.84 10.55 -1.95
CA ASP A 31 -4.14 11.10 -0.79
C ASP A 31 -4.65 10.50 0.52
N ALA A 32 -5.96 10.36 0.64
CA ALA A 32 -6.58 9.77 1.83
C ALA A 32 -6.13 8.32 2.02
N VAL A 33 -6.09 7.54 0.95
CA VAL A 33 -5.64 6.15 0.97
C VAL A 33 -4.15 6.08 1.31
N THR A 34 -3.33 6.87 0.65
CA THR A 34 -1.89 6.86 0.88
C THR A 34 -1.56 7.21 2.33
N THR A 35 -2.19 8.25 2.85
CA THR A 35 -1.94 8.71 4.22
C THR A 35 -2.45 7.73 5.26
N SER A 36 -3.68 7.24 5.08
CA SER A 36 -4.35 6.44 6.10
C SER A 36 -3.95 4.97 6.07
N CYS A 37 -3.76 4.40 4.89
CA CYS A 37 -3.51 2.96 4.76
C CYS A 37 -2.05 2.59 4.96
N SER A 38 -1.11 3.52 4.75
CA SER A 38 0.31 3.24 4.89
C SER A 38 0.78 3.15 6.34
N VAL A 39 -0.05 3.52 7.30
CA VAL A 39 0.31 3.52 8.73
C VAL A 39 0.55 2.10 9.26
N CYS A 40 -0.26 1.13 8.85
CA CYS A 40 -0.22 -0.24 9.36
C CYS A 40 0.27 -1.26 8.34
N HIS A 41 0.14 -0.96 7.06
CA HIS A 41 0.44 -1.88 5.97
C HIS A 41 1.23 -1.19 4.88
N THR A 42 1.90 -1.97 4.05
CA THR A 42 2.36 -1.45 2.76
C THR A 42 1.15 -1.32 1.84
N LEU A 43 1.18 -0.34 0.96
CA LEU A 43 0.10 -0.14 -0.01
C LEU A 43 -0.03 -1.28 -1.01
N ASN A 44 0.94 -2.17 -1.05
CA ASN A 44 0.91 -3.36 -1.89
C ASN A 44 -0.27 -4.29 -1.53
N TYR A 45 -0.71 -4.27 -0.27
CA TYR A 45 -1.91 -4.99 0.17
C TYR A 45 -3.12 -4.66 -0.71
N ILE A 46 -3.27 -3.41 -1.09
CA ILE A 46 -4.37 -2.95 -1.94
C ILE A 46 -4.30 -3.60 -3.32
N ARG A 47 -3.13 -3.58 -3.93
CA ARG A 47 -2.94 -4.17 -5.27
C ARG A 47 -3.14 -5.69 -5.25
N MET A 48 -2.61 -6.35 -4.24
CA MET A 48 -2.69 -7.81 -4.12
C MET A 48 -4.11 -8.30 -3.92
N ASN A 49 -4.94 -7.52 -3.24
CA ASN A 49 -6.30 -7.90 -2.91
C ASN A 49 -7.36 -7.37 -3.87
N SER A 50 -6.96 -6.56 -4.84
CA SER A 50 -7.89 -5.93 -5.79
C SER A 50 -8.69 -6.94 -6.61
N VAL A 51 -8.16 -8.13 -6.84
CA VAL A 51 -8.82 -9.18 -7.61
C VAL A 51 -9.77 -10.02 -6.76
N PHE A 52 -9.70 -9.88 -5.45
CA PHE A 52 -10.50 -10.68 -4.50
C PHE A 52 -11.60 -9.87 -3.82
N LEU A 53 -11.38 -8.59 -3.57
CA LEU A 53 -12.28 -7.78 -2.75
C LEU A 53 -13.23 -6.97 -3.62
N SER A 54 -14.52 -7.20 -3.43
CA SER A 54 -15.59 -6.39 -4.02
C SER A 54 -15.67 -5.02 -3.33
N PRO A 55 -16.43 -4.05 -3.87
CA PRO A 55 -16.69 -2.80 -3.17
C PRO A 55 -17.23 -2.99 -1.75
N ASN A 56 -18.13 -3.93 -1.54
CA ASN A 56 -18.65 -4.24 -0.21
C ASN A 56 -17.58 -4.83 0.70
N ASP A 57 -16.69 -5.64 0.16
CA ASP A 57 -15.58 -6.20 0.91
C ASP A 57 -14.59 -5.11 1.36
N TRP A 58 -14.31 -4.14 0.50
CA TRP A 58 -13.47 -3.01 0.88
C TRP A 58 -14.10 -2.18 1.99
N LYS A 59 -15.42 -1.97 1.91
CA LYS A 59 -16.14 -1.28 2.97
C LYS A 59 -16.03 -2.03 4.30
N ALA A 60 -16.16 -3.36 4.27
CA ALA A 60 -16.00 -4.20 5.45
C ALA A 60 -14.57 -4.13 6.00
N GLU A 61 -13.56 -4.12 5.15
CA GLU A 61 -12.16 -4.00 5.56
C GLU A 61 -11.88 -2.65 6.23
N VAL A 62 -12.36 -1.56 5.67
CA VAL A 62 -12.20 -0.22 6.27
C VAL A 62 -12.92 -0.15 7.62
N THR A 63 -14.13 -0.68 7.70
CA THR A 63 -14.89 -0.75 8.96
C THR A 63 -14.12 -1.55 10.02
N LYS A 64 -13.55 -2.68 9.64
CA LYS A 64 -12.77 -3.52 10.54
C LYS A 64 -11.52 -2.78 11.05
N MET A 65 -10.80 -2.09 10.18
CA MET A 65 -9.63 -1.33 10.58
C MET A 65 -9.99 -0.24 11.60
N ARG A 66 -11.12 0.43 11.41
CA ARG A 66 -11.60 1.46 12.34
C ARG A 66 -12.06 0.88 13.67
N ALA A 67 -12.90 -0.14 13.61
CA ALA A 67 -13.58 -0.67 14.80
C ALA A 67 -12.69 -1.61 15.62
N ALA A 68 -11.95 -2.51 14.95
CA ALA A 68 -11.16 -3.55 15.61
C ALA A 68 -9.71 -3.17 15.82
N LEU A 69 -9.13 -2.41 14.89
CA LEU A 69 -7.72 -2.07 14.88
C LEU A 69 -7.43 -0.62 15.28
N GLY A 70 -8.46 0.15 15.56
CA GLY A 70 -8.32 1.51 16.07
C GLY A 70 -7.76 2.52 15.07
N ALA A 71 -7.94 2.29 13.76
CA ALA A 71 -7.48 3.24 12.76
C ALA A 71 -8.13 4.62 12.96
N PRO A 72 -7.34 5.70 13.06
CA PRO A 72 -7.88 7.03 13.34
C PRO A 72 -8.42 7.69 12.07
N ILE A 73 -9.48 7.15 11.54
CA ILE A 73 -10.10 7.58 10.28
C ILE A 73 -11.53 8.02 10.59
N ASP A 74 -11.88 9.26 10.24
CA ASP A 74 -13.25 9.77 10.40
C ASP A 74 -14.18 9.22 9.30
N ASP A 75 -15.48 9.47 9.44
CA ASP A 75 -16.48 8.94 8.53
C ASP A 75 -16.27 9.45 7.08
N ASP A 76 -15.99 10.73 6.91
CA ASP A 76 -15.79 11.30 5.57
C ASP A 76 -14.55 10.72 4.91
N THR A 77 -13.46 10.59 5.64
CA THR A 77 -12.23 9.97 5.13
C THR A 77 -12.47 8.50 4.80
N ALA A 78 -13.18 7.77 5.65
CA ALA A 78 -13.53 6.37 5.40
C ALA A 78 -14.35 6.22 4.11
N ASN A 79 -15.34 7.08 3.91
CA ASN A 79 -16.15 7.06 2.69
C ASN A 79 -15.33 7.37 1.45
N THR A 80 -14.42 8.32 1.54
CA THR A 80 -13.49 8.68 0.45
C THR A 80 -12.58 7.49 0.10
N ILE A 81 -12.06 6.81 1.10
CA ILE A 81 -11.20 5.63 0.91
C ILE A 81 -11.98 4.50 0.25
N VAL A 82 -13.15 4.18 0.77
CA VAL A 82 -13.99 3.11 0.19
C VAL A 82 -14.35 3.40 -1.26
N LYS A 83 -14.70 4.63 -1.56
CA LYS A 83 -15.01 5.04 -2.94
C LYS A 83 -13.81 4.87 -3.86
N TYR A 84 -12.65 5.33 -3.43
CA TYR A 84 -11.42 5.20 -4.22
C TYR A 84 -11.08 3.72 -4.49
N LEU A 85 -11.12 2.88 -3.46
CA LEU A 85 -10.82 1.46 -3.60
C LEU A 85 -11.86 0.76 -4.47
N SER A 86 -13.12 1.12 -4.33
CA SER A 86 -14.21 0.53 -5.12
C SER A 86 -14.09 0.87 -6.61
N GLU A 87 -13.63 2.07 -6.94
CA GLU A 87 -13.51 2.52 -8.31
C GLU A 87 -12.23 2.01 -9.00
N ASN A 88 -11.15 1.79 -8.23
CA ASN A 88 -9.84 1.54 -8.79
C ASN A 88 -9.29 0.15 -8.50
N TYR A 89 -9.70 -0.49 -7.41
CA TYR A 89 -9.09 -1.72 -6.92
C TYR A 89 -10.10 -2.74 -6.42
N ALA A 90 -11.27 -2.81 -7.00
CA ALA A 90 -12.26 -3.79 -6.59
C ALA A 90 -12.45 -4.87 -7.65
N ALA A 91 -12.71 -6.08 -7.16
CA ALA A 91 -13.12 -7.17 -8.02
C ALA A 91 -14.48 -6.83 -8.64
N GLN A 92 -14.58 -6.97 -9.94
CA GLN A 92 -15.84 -6.74 -10.63
C GLN A 92 -16.76 -7.94 -10.46
N PRO A 93 -18.06 -7.71 -10.34
CA PRO A 93 -18.99 -8.84 -10.32
C PRO A 93 -18.86 -9.62 -11.63
N LYS A 94 -18.81 -10.93 -11.51
CA LYS A 94 -18.85 -11.79 -12.70
C LYS A 94 -20.21 -11.63 -13.36
N SER A 95 -20.18 -11.14 -14.57
CA SER A 95 -21.39 -11.10 -15.40
C SER A 95 -21.80 -12.53 -15.76
#